data_611de85af6ee612be79e3986817ba140
#
_entry.id   611de85af6ee612be79e3986817ba140
#
_cell.length_a   1.000
_cell.length_b   1.000
_cell.length_c   1.000
_cell.angle_alpha   90.00
_cell.angle_beta   90.00
_cell.angle_gamma   90.00
#
_symmetry.space_group_name_H-M   'P 1'
#
loop_
_entity.id
_entity.type
_entity.pdbx_description
1 polymer ?
#
loop_
_entity_poly.entity_id
_entity_poly.type
_entity_poly.pdbx_seq_one_letter_code
_entity_poly.pdbx_strand_id
1 'polypeptide(L)'
;MRTGTDSRTVGRSDRKAFAEPALWTLVGNTPLVPVRLSDGPTVRLKCEWLNPGGSVKDRAALFILRDGIARGELPDKRLLDASSGNTAIAYAMLGAAAGIGVTVCVPRNAGAERQALLDAYGAEVVLTDPLEGSDGAIREARRLAARRPDGFWYADQYNQDRKSVV
;
A
#
# COMPACT_ATOMS: atom_id res chain seq x y z
N MET A 1 39.65 27.83 32.12
CA MET A 1 39.60 26.68 31.18
C MET A 1 38.16 26.34 30.92
N ARG A 2 37.68 26.65 29.68
CA ARG A 2 36.32 26.36 29.25
C ARG A 2 36.41 25.18 28.30
N THR A 3 35.76 24.07 28.62
CA THR A 3 35.59 22.95 27.71
C THR A 3 34.20 23.03 27.12
N GLY A 4 34.16 23.45 25.84
CA GLY A 4 32.93 23.44 25.05
C GLY A 4 32.63 22.02 24.60
N THR A 5 31.44 21.53 24.92
CA THR A 5 30.84 20.32 24.33
C THR A 5 30.24 20.69 22.96
N ASP A 6 30.91 20.25 21.92
CA ASP A 6 30.47 20.35 20.53
C ASP A 6 29.38 19.30 20.29
N SER A 7 28.11 19.71 20.32
CA SER A 7 26.97 18.91 19.91
C SER A 7 26.87 18.91 18.39
N ARG A 8 27.50 17.93 17.75
CA ARG A 8 27.32 17.70 16.30
C ARG A 8 25.87 17.28 16.03
N THR A 9 25.11 18.22 15.51
CA THR A 9 23.87 17.97 14.78
C THR A 9 24.21 17.10 13.56
N VAL A 10 23.87 15.82 13.62
CA VAL A 10 23.95 14.91 12.47
C VAL A 10 22.93 15.39 11.44
N GLY A 11 23.46 15.93 10.35
CA GLY A 11 22.69 16.55 9.28
C GLY A 11 21.77 15.55 8.55
N ARG A 12 20.55 15.99 8.34
CA ARG A 12 19.44 15.34 7.63
C ARG A 12 19.62 15.40 6.09
N SER A 13 20.85 15.53 5.56
CA SER A 13 21.07 15.98 4.17
C SER A 13 21.46 14.95 3.13
N ASP A 14 21.54 13.63 3.43
CA ASP A 14 22.03 12.65 2.46
C ASP A 14 21.02 11.54 2.09
N ARG A 15 19.71 11.78 2.23
CA ARG A 15 18.75 10.83 1.65
C ARG A 15 18.73 11.06 0.14
N LYS A 16 19.28 10.09 -0.61
CA LYS A 16 19.15 10.02 -2.07
C LYS A 16 17.68 10.19 -2.45
N ALA A 17 17.38 11.12 -3.35
CA ALA A 17 16.01 11.33 -3.80
C ALA A 17 15.42 10.02 -4.31
N PHE A 18 14.23 9.64 -3.79
CA PHE A 18 13.53 8.43 -4.22
C PHE A 18 13.10 8.61 -5.68
N ALA A 19 13.55 7.70 -6.56
CA ALA A 19 13.14 7.68 -7.96
C ALA A 19 11.89 6.80 -8.11
N GLU A 20 10.78 7.41 -8.54
CA GLU A 20 9.54 6.66 -8.77
C GLU A 20 9.71 5.65 -9.93
N PRO A 21 9.26 4.39 -9.74
CA PRO A 21 9.30 3.41 -10.80
C PRO A 21 8.39 3.76 -11.99
N ALA A 22 8.77 3.36 -13.20
CA ALA A 22 7.96 3.59 -14.39
C ALA A 22 6.53 2.99 -14.27
N LEU A 23 6.38 1.86 -13.58
CA LEU A 23 5.08 1.23 -13.33
C LEU A 23 4.09 2.19 -12.63
N TRP A 24 4.57 3.06 -11.74
CA TRP A 24 3.73 3.99 -10.99
C TRP A 24 3.10 5.05 -11.90
N THR A 25 3.74 5.38 -13.02
CA THR A 25 3.20 6.33 -14.01
C THR A 25 2.00 5.79 -14.79
N LEU A 26 1.80 4.48 -14.78
CA LEU A 26 0.69 3.79 -15.44
C LEU A 26 -0.59 3.77 -14.61
N VAL A 27 -0.52 4.12 -13.33
CA VAL A 27 -1.68 4.14 -12.44
C VAL A 27 -2.53 5.38 -12.74
N GLY A 28 -3.80 5.14 -13.02
CA GLY A 28 -4.73 6.22 -13.34
C GLY A 28 -4.90 6.47 -14.83
N ASN A 29 -5.39 7.65 -15.19
CA ASN A 29 -5.74 8.04 -16.56
C ASN A 29 -6.61 7.01 -17.31
N THR A 30 -7.36 6.17 -16.57
CA THR A 30 -8.23 5.16 -17.14
C THR A 30 -9.35 5.82 -17.96
N PRO A 31 -9.77 5.22 -19.10
CA PRO A 31 -10.80 5.77 -19.96
C PRO A 31 -12.16 5.88 -19.28
N LEU A 32 -12.98 6.79 -19.75
CA LEU A 32 -14.38 6.91 -19.41
C LEU A 32 -15.21 6.56 -20.67
N VAL A 33 -15.77 5.35 -20.68
CA VAL A 33 -16.44 4.78 -21.85
C VAL A 33 -17.96 4.90 -21.72
N PRO A 34 -18.67 5.45 -22.72
CA PRO A 34 -20.13 5.46 -22.73
C PRO A 34 -20.67 4.05 -23.03
N VAL A 35 -21.60 3.59 -22.20
CA VAL A 35 -22.34 2.32 -22.42
C VAL A 35 -23.83 2.60 -22.40
N ARG A 36 -24.50 2.20 -23.45
CA ARG A 36 -25.97 2.29 -23.55
C ARG A 36 -26.59 1.01 -22.97
N LEU A 37 -27.48 1.18 -22.03
CA LEU A 37 -28.20 0.07 -21.39
C LEU A 37 -29.51 -0.15 -22.14
N SER A 38 -29.54 -1.10 -23.10
CA SER A 38 -30.72 -1.39 -23.92
C SER A 38 -31.40 -0.10 -24.43
N ASP A 39 -32.68 0.11 -24.10
CA ASP A 39 -33.45 1.31 -24.41
C ASP A 39 -33.35 2.41 -23.32
N GLY A 40 -32.46 2.21 -22.36
CA GLY A 40 -32.27 3.09 -21.24
C GLY A 40 -31.23 4.20 -21.45
N PRO A 41 -30.82 4.88 -20.39
CA PRO A 41 -29.86 5.97 -20.44
C PRO A 41 -28.47 5.47 -20.83
N THR A 42 -27.67 6.37 -21.36
CA THR A 42 -26.24 6.15 -21.53
C THR A 42 -25.53 6.43 -20.20
N VAL A 43 -24.87 5.42 -19.65
CA VAL A 43 -24.00 5.53 -18.48
C VAL A 43 -22.53 5.63 -18.92
N ARG A 44 -21.71 6.30 -18.12
CA ARG A 44 -20.27 6.37 -18.38
C ARG A 44 -19.53 5.48 -17.41
N LEU A 45 -18.82 4.48 -17.93
CA LEU A 45 -18.02 3.55 -17.14
C LEU A 45 -16.59 4.04 -17.06
N LYS A 46 -16.09 4.23 -15.83
CA LYS A 46 -14.69 4.47 -15.56
C LYS A 46 -13.95 3.13 -15.55
N CYS A 47 -13.05 2.92 -16.51
CA CYS A 47 -12.43 1.61 -16.77
C CYS A 47 -11.28 1.30 -15.79
N GLU A 48 -11.57 1.23 -14.49
CA GLU A 48 -10.55 1.06 -13.45
C GLU A 48 -9.81 -0.29 -13.48
N TRP A 49 -10.34 -1.29 -14.22
CA TRP A 49 -9.65 -2.55 -14.49
C TRP A 49 -8.42 -2.40 -15.42
N LEU A 50 -8.24 -1.25 -16.04
CA LEU A 50 -7.07 -0.93 -16.86
C LEU A 50 -5.89 -0.39 -16.07
N ASN A 51 -6.03 -0.20 -14.76
CA ASN A 51 -4.87 0.04 -13.91
C ASN A 51 -3.95 -1.20 -13.91
N PRO A 52 -2.63 -1.05 -13.66
CA PRO A 52 -1.67 -2.15 -13.70
C PRO A 52 -2.01 -3.37 -12.83
N GLY A 53 -2.59 -3.16 -11.64
CA GLY A 53 -3.07 -4.21 -10.73
C GLY A 53 -4.53 -4.59 -10.98
N GLY A 54 -5.17 -4.06 -12.02
CA GLY A 54 -6.52 -4.43 -12.45
C GLY A 54 -7.64 -3.82 -11.64
N SER A 55 -7.40 -2.79 -10.82
CA SER A 55 -8.47 -2.20 -10.01
C SER A 55 -8.24 -0.73 -9.63
N VAL A 56 -9.29 -0.07 -9.14
CA VAL A 56 -9.22 1.28 -8.56
C VAL A 56 -8.29 1.36 -7.34
N LYS A 57 -7.97 0.23 -6.71
CA LYS A 57 -7.13 0.21 -5.51
C LYS A 57 -5.67 0.56 -5.77
N ASP A 58 -5.23 0.44 -7.01
CA ASP A 58 -3.90 0.89 -7.42
C ASP A 58 -3.71 2.38 -7.14
N ARG A 59 -4.75 3.20 -7.35
CA ARG A 59 -4.72 4.64 -7.04
C ARG A 59 -4.48 4.88 -5.55
N ALA A 60 -5.31 4.27 -4.70
CA ALA A 60 -5.19 4.44 -3.26
C ALA A 60 -3.84 3.93 -2.73
N ALA A 61 -3.40 2.76 -3.20
CA ALA A 61 -2.13 2.18 -2.83
C ALA A 61 -0.94 3.07 -3.23
N LEU A 62 -0.96 3.63 -4.44
CA LEU A 62 0.07 4.54 -4.90
C LEU A 62 0.19 5.79 -4.02
N PHE A 63 -0.95 6.44 -3.69
CA PHE A 63 -0.94 7.62 -2.82
C PHE A 63 -0.45 7.29 -1.42
N ILE A 64 -0.82 6.13 -0.87
CA ILE A 64 -0.33 5.68 0.43
C ILE A 64 1.19 5.46 0.40
N LEU A 65 1.72 4.78 -0.60
CA LEU A 65 3.17 4.58 -0.74
C LEU A 65 3.93 5.91 -0.85
N ARG A 66 3.43 6.84 -1.68
CA ARG A 66 4.00 8.19 -1.82
C ARG A 66 4.00 8.95 -0.50
N ASP A 67 2.92 8.87 0.27
CA ASP A 67 2.86 9.51 1.58
C ASP A 67 3.85 8.91 2.57
N GLY A 68 4.01 7.57 2.60
CA GLY A 68 5.02 6.91 3.41
C GLY A 68 6.45 7.35 3.07
N ILE A 69 6.75 7.50 1.79
CA ILE A 69 8.05 8.02 1.31
C ILE A 69 8.22 9.49 1.71
N ALA A 70 7.21 10.33 1.50
CA ALA A 70 7.25 11.74 1.84
C ALA A 70 7.45 11.98 3.35
N ARG A 71 6.92 11.09 4.19
CA ARG A 71 7.14 11.07 5.65
C ARG A 71 8.52 10.55 6.05
N GLY A 72 9.27 9.95 5.13
CA GLY A 72 10.54 9.31 5.42
C GLY A 72 10.41 7.99 6.19
N GLU A 73 9.25 7.34 6.12
CA GLU A 73 9.01 6.03 6.71
C GLU A 73 9.44 4.90 5.74
N LEU A 74 9.15 5.08 4.46
CA LEU A 74 9.54 4.16 3.39
C LEU A 74 10.72 4.74 2.60
N PRO A 75 11.60 3.87 2.08
CA PRO A 75 11.63 2.41 2.10
C PRO A 75 12.31 1.80 3.33
N ASP A 76 12.77 2.59 4.30
CA ASP A 76 13.54 2.11 5.45
C ASP A 76 12.74 1.10 6.30
N LYS A 77 11.42 1.29 6.39
CA LYS A 77 10.48 0.34 6.99
C LYS A 77 9.72 -0.42 5.91
N ARG A 78 9.11 -1.52 6.30
CA ARG A 78 8.14 -2.25 5.45
C ARG A 78 6.76 -1.62 5.59
N LEU A 79 6.02 -1.51 4.48
CA LEU A 79 4.60 -1.20 4.55
C LEU A 79 3.87 -2.37 5.21
N LEU A 80 3.03 -2.08 6.21
CA LEU A 80 2.17 -3.06 6.87
C LEU A 80 0.72 -2.61 6.74
N ASP A 81 -0.17 -3.53 6.35
CA ASP A 81 -1.63 -3.28 6.38
C ASP A 81 -2.40 -4.60 6.49
N ALA A 82 -3.72 -4.48 6.71
CA ALA A 82 -4.66 -5.59 6.71
C ALA A 82 -5.55 -5.51 5.46
N SER A 83 -5.41 -6.48 4.56
CA SER A 83 -6.27 -6.57 3.37
C SER A 83 -6.13 -7.94 2.71
N SER A 84 -7.24 -8.56 2.38
CA SER A 84 -7.29 -9.81 1.58
C SER A 84 -7.71 -9.57 0.12
N GLY A 85 -7.88 -8.32 -0.27
CA GLY A 85 -8.43 -7.93 -1.57
C GLY A 85 -7.44 -7.16 -2.45
N ASN A 86 -8.01 -6.41 -3.39
CA ASN A 86 -7.24 -5.67 -4.39
C ASN A 86 -6.27 -4.65 -3.80
N THR A 87 -6.51 -4.14 -2.59
CA THR A 87 -5.56 -3.23 -1.93
C THR A 87 -4.25 -3.93 -1.59
N ALA A 88 -4.30 -5.16 -1.07
CA ALA A 88 -3.10 -5.95 -0.78
C ALA A 88 -2.30 -6.24 -2.06
N ILE A 89 -2.99 -6.62 -3.14
CA ILE A 89 -2.35 -6.88 -4.45
C ILE A 89 -1.68 -5.60 -4.97
N ALA A 90 -2.38 -4.45 -4.88
CA ALA A 90 -1.84 -3.17 -5.32
C ALA A 90 -0.60 -2.75 -4.51
N TYR A 91 -0.62 -2.90 -3.18
CA TYR A 91 0.56 -2.66 -2.34
C TYR A 91 1.73 -3.56 -2.73
N ALA A 92 1.47 -4.87 -2.89
CA ALA A 92 2.52 -5.83 -3.21
C ALA A 92 3.17 -5.51 -4.57
N MET A 93 2.35 -5.29 -5.61
CA MET A 93 2.82 -4.97 -6.96
C MET A 93 3.61 -3.64 -7.00
N LEU A 94 3.03 -2.57 -6.47
CA LEU A 94 3.67 -1.25 -6.48
C LEU A 94 4.89 -1.20 -5.56
N GLY A 95 4.84 -1.88 -4.42
CA GLY A 95 5.96 -2.03 -3.50
C GLY A 95 7.13 -2.78 -4.14
N ALA A 96 6.85 -3.92 -4.80
CA ALA A 96 7.86 -4.69 -5.52
C ALA A 96 8.58 -3.85 -6.58
N ALA A 97 7.82 -3.08 -7.38
CA ALA A 97 8.39 -2.18 -8.39
C ALA A 97 9.31 -1.12 -7.79
N ALA A 98 9.07 -0.71 -6.55
CA ALA A 98 9.80 0.35 -5.85
C ALA A 98 10.90 -0.18 -4.91
N GLY A 99 11.07 -1.49 -4.79
CA GLY A 99 11.96 -2.09 -3.80
C GLY A 99 11.51 -1.88 -2.35
N ILE A 100 10.23 -1.59 -2.14
CA ILE A 100 9.62 -1.40 -0.82
C ILE A 100 9.06 -2.74 -0.33
N GLY A 101 9.52 -3.21 0.83
CA GLY A 101 8.98 -4.41 1.45
C GLY A 101 7.52 -4.20 1.87
N VAL A 102 6.66 -5.19 1.59
CA VAL A 102 5.24 -5.18 1.96
C VAL A 102 4.94 -6.39 2.83
N THR A 103 4.19 -6.17 3.91
CA THR A 103 3.64 -7.22 4.78
C THR A 103 2.13 -7.00 4.88
N VAL A 104 1.34 -8.02 4.64
CA VAL A 104 -0.13 -7.96 4.72
C VAL A 104 -0.69 -9.02 5.66
N CYS A 105 -1.58 -8.59 6.56
CA CYS A 105 -2.36 -9.51 7.39
C CYS A 105 -3.62 -9.92 6.63
N VAL A 106 -3.82 -11.23 6.47
CA VAL A 106 -4.86 -11.81 5.61
C VAL A 106 -5.54 -12.97 6.33
N PRO A 107 -6.87 -13.05 6.39
CA PRO A 107 -7.55 -14.23 6.89
C PRO A 107 -7.16 -15.50 6.10
N ARG A 108 -6.91 -16.60 6.78
CA ARG A 108 -6.44 -17.87 6.17
C ARG A 108 -7.33 -18.41 5.07
N ASN A 109 -8.61 -18.07 5.08
CA ASN A 109 -9.59 -18.46 4.06
C ASN A 109 -9.63 -17.52 2.84
N ALA A 110 -8.71 -16.56 2.74
CA ALA A 110 -8.52 -15.78 1.51
C ALA A 110 -8.12 -16.72 0.36
N GLY A 111 -8.68 -16.46 -0.82
CA GLY A 111 -8.53 -17.36 -1.97
C GLY A 111 -7.05 -17.62 -2.33
N ALA A 112 -6.75 -18.87 -2.67
CA ALA A 112 -5.39 -19.31 -3.00
C ALA A 112 -4.76 -18.53 -4.15
N GLU A 113 -5.55 -18.12 -5.14
CA GLU A 113 -5.11 -17.28 -6.26
C GLU A 113 -4.54 -15.93 -5.79
N ARG A 114 -5.19 -15.29 -4.80
CA ARG A 114 -4.71 -14.02 -4.23
C ARG A 114 -3.44 -14.20 -3.43
N GLN A 115 -3.33 -15.30 -2.68
CA GLN A 115 -2.11 -15.62 -1.95
C GLN A 115 -0.95 -15.83 -2.93
N ALA A 116 -1.17 -16.57 -4.02
CA ALA A 116 -0.17 -16.80 -5.07
C ALA A 116 0.29 -15.47 -5.73
N LEU A 117 -0.60 -14.52 -5.95
CA LEU A 117 -0.23 -13.19 -6.47
C LEU A 117 0.62 -12.40 -5.46
N LEU A 118 0.27 -12.42 -4.19
CA LEU A 118 1.04 -11.75 -3.14
C LEU A 118 2.45 -12.34 -3.04
N ASP A 119 2.56 -13.66 -3.07
CA ASP A 119 3.84 -14.38 -3.06
C ASP A 119 4.69 -14.05 -4.31
N ALA A 120 4.05 -14.00 -5.50
CA ALA A 120 4.72 -13.66 -6.75
C ALA A 120 5.31 -12.24 -6.75
N TYR A 121 4.68 -11.30 -6.05
CA TYR A 121 5.20 -9.94 -5.83
C TYR A 121 6.15 -9.83 -4.64
N GLY A 122 6.45 -10.93 -3.94
CA GLY A 122 7.36 -10.96 -2.80
C GLY A 122 6.82 -10.29 -1.53
N ALA A 123 5.50 -10.18 -1.39
CA ALA A 123 4.89 -9.72 -0.17
C ALA A 123 4.93 -10.79 0.93
N GLU A 124 5.20 -10.37 2.16
CA GLU A 124 5.08 -11.22 3.34
C GLU A 124 3.60 -11.30 3.75
N VAL A 125 3.06 -12.52 3.82
CA VAL A 125 1.67 -12.77 4.20
C VAL A 125 1.60 -13.31 5.61
N VAL A 126 0.92 -12.59 6.50
CA VAL A 126 0.61 -13.03 7.86
C VAL A 126 -0.82 -13.55 7.89
N LEU A 127 -0.96 -14.87 8.02
CA LEU A 127 -2.29 -15.52 8.04
C LEU A 127 -2.94 -15.37 9.42
N THR A 128 -4.18 -14.88 9.45
CA THR A 128 -4.99 -14.71 10.66
C THR A 128 -6.13 -15.69 10.73
N ASP A 129 -6.82 -15.74 11.87
CA ASP A 129 -7.96 -16.62 12.06
C ASP A 129 -9.08 -16.29 11.06
N PRO A 130 -9.55 -17.27 10.26
CA PRO A 130 -10.60 -17.06 9.29
C PRO A 130 -11.95 -16.70 9.91
N LEU A 131 -12.22 -17.12 11.15
CA LEU A 131 -13.46 -16.81 11.86
C LEU A 131 -13.55 -15.34 12.29
N GLU A 132 -12.42 -14.71 12.48
CA GLU A 132 -12.34 -13.28 12.83
C GLU A 132 -12.36 -12.35 11.60
N GLY A 133 -12.20 -12.90 10.41
CA GLY A 133 -12.28 -12.16 9.15
C GLY A 133 -11.35 -10.96 9.09
N SER A 134 -11.84 -9.87 8.50
CA SER A 134 -11.07 -8.62 8.35
C SER A 134 -10.70 -7.99 9.69
N ASP A 135 -11.53 -8.10 10.71
CA ASP A 135 -11.27 -7.49 12.03
C ASP A 135 -10.09 -8.15 12.72
N GLY A 136 -9.96 -9.48 12.60
CA GLY A 136 -8.79 -10.22 13.08
C GLY A 136 -7.50 -9.79 12.38
N ALA A 137 -7.56 -9.61 11.07
CA ALA A 137 -6.42 -9.13 10.30
C ALA A 137 -6.00 -7.70 10.70
N ILE A 138 -6.96 -6.80 10.92
CA ILE A 138 -6.69 -5.43 11.39
C ILE A 138 -6.05 -5.43 12.79
N ARG A 139 -6.59 -6.24 13.71
CA ARG A 139 -6.01 -6.37 15.08
C ARG A 139 -4.57 -6.87 15.02
N GLU A 140 -4.30 -7.87 14.17
CA GLU A 140 -2.96 -8.43 14.03
C GLU A 140 -1.99 -7.40 13.42
N ALA A 141 -2.39 -6.67 12.37
CA ALA A 141 -1.56 -5.61 11.81
C ALA A 141 -1.19 -4.54 12.85
N ARG A 142 -2.17 -4.09 13.65
CA ARG A 142 -1.91 -3.15 14.76
C ARG A 142 -0.97 -3.72 15.81
N ARG A 143 -1.12 -5.00 16.15
CA ARG A 143 -0.26 -5.70 17.10
C ARG A 143 1.19 -5.76 16.59
N LEU A 144 1.39 -6.08 15.33
CA LEU A 144 2.70 -6.13 14.70
C LEU A 144 3.36 -4.74 14.64
N ALA A 145 2.61 -3.71 14.24
CA ALA A 145 3.08 -2.33 14.23
C ALA A 145 3.54 -1.86 15.62
N ALA A 146 2.76 -2.17 16.66
CA ALA A 146 3.10 -1.81 18.04
C ALA A 146 4.35 -2.56 18.56
N ARG A 147 4.55 -3.83 18.15
CA ARG A 147 5.70 -4.63 18.57
C ARG A 147 7.00 -4.27 17.85
N ARG A 148 6.93 -3.77 16.63
CA ARG A 148 8.09 -3.45 15.79
C ARG A 148 7.92 -2.09 15.11
N PRO A 149 7.87 -0.99 15.86
CA PRO A 149 7.62 0.35 15.31
C PRO A 149 8.73 0.82 14.36
N ASP A 150 9.95 0.30 14.53
CA ASP A 150 11.07 0.61 13.66
C ASP A 150 11.12 -0.29 12.40
N GLY A 151 10.38 -1.40 12.40
CA GLY A 151 10.36 -2.34 11.28
C GLY A 151 9.18 -2.15 10.34
N PHE A 152 8.10 -1.54 10.82
CA PHE A 152 6.87 -1.38 10.08
C PHE A 152 6.36 0.04 10.05
N TRP A 153 5.87 0.46 8.90
CA TRP A 153 5.00 1.61 8.75
C TRP A 153 3.57 1.11 8.47
N TYR A 154 2.69 1.30 9.45
CA TYR A 154 1.30 0.84 9.35
C TYR A 154 0.48 1.83 8.54
N ALA A 155 0.00 1.40 7.37
CA ALA A 155 -0.73 2.25 6.43
C ALA A 155 -2.14 2.60 6.94
N ASP A 156 -2.78 1.70 7.71
CA ASP A 156 -4.10 1.88 8.34
C ASP A 156 -5.17 2.46 7.37
N GLN A 157 -5.34 1.80 6.22
CA GLN A 157 -6.22 2.27 5.14
C GLN A 157 -7.67 2.54 5.59
N TYR A 158 -8.10 1.95 6.70
CA TYR A 158 -9.47 2.07 7.21
C TYR A 158 -9.70 3.33 8.04
N ASN A 159 -8.67 3.89 8.66
CA ASN A 159 -8.77 5.05 9.54
C ASN A 159 -8.16 6.33 8.95
N GLN A 160 -7.51 6.23 7.80
CA GLN A 160 -6.93 7.40 7.17
C GLN A 160 -7.96 8.07 6.26
N ASP A 161 -8.20 9.35 6.48
CA ASP A 161 -9.07 10.22 5.66
C ASP A 161 -8.50 10.46 4.24
N ARG A 162 -7.58 9.60 3.81
CA ARG A 162 -6.88 9.65 2.51
C ARG A 162 -7.75 9.14 1.35
N LYS A 163 -8.98 8.71 1.63
CA LYS A 163 -9.95 8.27 0.62
C LYS A 163 -10.49 9.43 -0.22
N SER A 164 -10.27 10.67 0.21
CA SER A 164 -10.80 11.88 -0.41
C SER A 164 -9.87 12.54 -1.44
N VAL A 165 -8.75 11.93 -1.81
CA VAL A 165 -7.78 12.50 -2.78
C VAL A 165 -7.76 11.68 -4.08
N VAL A 166 -8.94 11.25 -4.54
CA VAL A 166 -9.07 10.59 -5.85
C VAL A 166 -9.97 11.42 -6.76
#